data_d6abffaa9defa2b370b46d32f30884da
#
_entry.id   d6abffaa9defa2b370b46d32f30884da
#
_cell.length_a   1.000
_cell.length_b   1.000
_cell.length_c   1.000
_cell.angle_alpha   90.00
_cell.angle_beta   90.00
_cell.angle_gamma   90.00
#
_symmetry.space_group_name_H-M   'P 1'
#
loop_
_entity.id
_entity.type
_entity.pdbx_description
1 polymer ?
#
loop_
_entity_poly.entity_id
_entity_poly.type
_entity_poly.pdbx_seq_one_letter_code
_entity_poly.pdbx_strand_id
1 'polypeptide(L)'
;GLVGSEMCIRDRVRTALYNYLFARKHGGAMILRIEDTDSQRFVPGAEEYILRSLAWCGIEIDEGVGVGGPHAPYRQSERRELYLQYARQLVRDGWAYYAFDTAEELEALRRDAESRGEAFAYNYAVRGRLATSLALPAEEVEARIARGDQWVVRFRTPENEIVQMHDLIRGEVEVNTSTLDDKVLYKSADALPTYHLANIVDDHLMEIPH
;
A
#
# COMPACT_ATOMS: atom_id res chain seq x y z
N GLY A 1 -7.14 -9.87 14.05
CA GLY A 1 -8.12 -9.95 15.08
C GLY A 1 -8.39 -8.60 15.67
N LEU A 2 -9.64 -8.21 15.73
CA LEU A 2 -10.13 -7.13 16.57
C LEU A 2 -10.03 -7.55 18.05
N VAL A 3 -8.85 -7.85 18.49
CA VAL A 3 -8.55 -7.85 19.89
C VAL A 3 -8.35 -6.38 20.26
N GLY A 4 -9.45 -5.80 20.67
CA GLY A 4 -9.51 -4.50 21.26
C GLY A 4 -9.57 -3.38 20.23
N SER A 5 -10.81 -2.99 19.89
CA SER A 5 -11.10 -1.62 19.45
C SER A 5 -10.32 -0.60 20.31
N GLU A 6 -10.16 -0.84 21.59
CA GLU A 6 -9.41 0.00 22.52
C GLU A 6 -7.90 0.09 22.21
N MET A 7 -7.25 -1.02 21.85
CA MET A 7 -5.83 -1.00 21.50
C MET A 7 -5.59 -0.30 20.15
N CYS A 8 -6.47 -0.51 19.17
CA CYS A 8 -6.44 0.23 17.90
C CYS A 8 -6.64 1.74 18.09
N ILE A 9 -7.48 2.16 19.03
CA ILE A 9 -7.75 3.58 19.30
C ILE A 9 -6.57 4.25 19.96
N ARG A 10 -6.05 3.66 21.03
CA ARG A 10 -4.89 4.17 21.76
C ARG A 10 -3.69 4.39 20.81
N ASP A 11 -3.42 3.42 19.94
CA ASP A 11 -2.32 3.53 19.00
C ASP A 11 -2.59 4.55 17.88
N ARG A 12 -3.83 4.65 17.38
CA ARG A 12 -4.20 5.64 16.37
C ARG A 12 -4.18 7.06 16.90
N VAL A 13 -4.73 7.29 18.09
CA VAL A 13 -4.68 8.62 18.74
C VAL A 13 -3.25 9.04 19.05
N ARG A 14 -2.42 8.09 19.51
CA ARG A 14 -1.00 8.37 19.74
C ARG A 14 -0.29 8.79 18.44
N THR A 15 -0.48 8.04 17.36
CA THR A 15 0.12 8.37 16.07
C THR A 15 -0.41 9.72 15.54
N ALA A 16 -1.71 9.96 15.63
CA ALA A 16 -2.32 11.22 15.25
C ALA A 16 -1.76 12.40 16.07
N LEU A 17 -1.51 12.19 17.36
CA LEU A 17 -0.94 13.24 18.23
C LEU A 17 0.48 13.63 17.79
N TYR A 18 1.33 12.65 17.43
CA TYR A 18 2.67 12.94 16.91
C TYR A 18 2.59 13.77 15.61
N ASN A 19 1.76 13.36 14.66
CA ASN A 19 1.58 14.06 13.41
C ASN A 19 1.02 15.48 13.64
N TYR A 20 0.03 15.60 14.52
CA TYR A 20 -0.56 16.90 14.87
C TYR A 20 0.46 17.87 15.48
N LEU A 21 1.22 17.41 16.47
CA LEU A 21 2.25 18.24 17.12
C LEU A 21 3.37 18.62 16.14
N PHE A 22 3.74 17.69 15.26
CA PHE A 22 4.74 17.97 14.23
C PHE A 22 4.22 18.99 13.22
N ALA A 23 3.01 18.83 12.72
CA ALA A 23 2.37 19.80 11.82
C ALA A 23 2.29 21.19 12.47
N ARG A 24 1.79 21.30 13.71
CA ARG A 24 1.69 22.57 14.42
C ARG A 24 3.06 23.22 14.66
N LYS A 25 4.07 22.43 15.01
CA LYS A 25 5.45 22.93 15.19
C LYS A 25 6.03 23.55 13.93
N HIS A 26 5.68 23.00 12.76
CA HIS A 26 6.21 23.43 11.47
C HIS A 26 5.25 24.34 10.68
N GLY A 27 4.13 24.74 11.27
CA GLY A 27 3.12 25.59 10.61
C GLY A 27 2.38 24.89 9.47
N GLY A 28 2.36 23.55 9.48
CA GLY A 28 1.68 22.72 8.51
C GLY A 28 0.22 22.39 8.89
N ALA A 29 -0.50 21.72 7.98
CA ALA A 29 -1.86 21.26 8.16
C ALA A 29 -1.92 19.80 8.60
N MET A 30 -2.90 19.45 9.44
CA MET A 30 -3.23 18.07 9.82
C MET A 30 -4.30 17.54 8.88
N ILE A 31 -3.94 16.56 8.06
CA ILE A 31 -4.85 15.89 7.12
C ILE A 31 -5.30 14.55 7.71
N LEU A 32 -6.60 14.28 7.67
CA LEU A 32 -7.18 13.00 8.05
C LEU A 32 -7.67 12.21 6.83
N ARG A 33 -6.96 11.14 6.50
CA ARG A 33 -7.31 10.18 5.46
C ARG A 33 -7.77 8.86 6.08
N ILE A 34 -8.82 8.27 5.52
CA ILE A 34 -9.34 6.95 5.93
C ILE A 34 -8.85 5.88 4.96
N GLU A 35 -8.10 4.93 5.47
CA GLU A 35 -7.54 3.80 4.73
C GLU A 35 -8.48 2.59 4.85
N ASP A 36 -9.56 2.60 4.07
CA ASP A 36 -10.67 1.63 4.09
C ASP A 36 -10.63 0.63 2.91
N THR A 37 -9.43 0.34 2.39
CA THR A 37 -9.24 -0.59 1.27
C THR A 37 -9.37 -2.06 1.66
N ASP A 38 -9.39 -2.40 2.94
CA ASP A 38 -9.58 -3.76 3.45
C ASP A 38 -11.02 -3.95 3.96
N SER A 39 -11.88 -4.45 3.07
CA SER A 39 -13.29 -4.69 3.40
C SER A 39 -13.50 -5.74 4.49
N GLN A 40 -12.55 -6.65 4.71
CA GLN A 40 -12.64 -7.67 5.77
C GLN A 40 -12.44 -7.08 7.17
N ARG A 41 -11.85 -5.89 7.25
CA ARG A 41 -11.61 -5.17 8.51
C ARG A 41 -12.58 -4.03 8.75
N PHE A 42 -13.63 -3.93 7.93
CA PHE A 42 -14.63 -2.89 8.12
C PHE A 42 -15.39 -3.08 9.44
N VAL A 43 -15.44 -2.02 10.25
CA VAL A 43 -16.20 -1.98 11.50
C VAL A 43 -17.18 -0.80 11.44
N PRO A 44 -18.48 -1.07 11.45
CA PRO A 44 -19.49 0.00 11.48
C PRO A 44 -19.27 0.98 12.64
N GLY A 45 -19.34 2.29 12.37
CA GLY A 45 -19.13 3.33 13.38
C GLY A 45 -17.69 3.63 13.77
N ALA A 46 -16.70 2.90 13.23
CA ALA A 46 -15.29 3.12 13.56
C ALA A 46 -14.79 4.51 13.15
N GLU A 47 -15.24 5.01 12.00
CA GLU A 47 -14.88 6.35 11.52
C GLU A 47 -15.38 7.44 12.47
N GLU A 48 -16.68 7.42 12.81
CA GLU A 48 -17.27 8.38 13.75
C GLU A 48 -16.55 8.34 15.12
N TYR A 49 -16.22 7.14 15.56
CA TYR A 49 -15.49 6.96 16.81
C TYR A 49 -14.07 7.56 16.77
N ILE A 50 -13.37 7.41 15.65
CA ILE A 50 -12.05 8.03 15.44
C ILE A 50 -12.18 9.55 15.51
N LEU A 51 -13.12 10.15 14.76
CA LEU A 51 -13.35 11.60 14.74
C LEU A 51 -13.66 12.15 16.14
N ARG A 52 -14.54 11.48 16.89
CA ARG A 52 -14.87 11.86 18.27
C ARG A 52 -13.67 11.74 19.22
N SER A 53 -12.86 10.69 19.05
CA SER A 53 -11.66 10.49 19.89
C SER A 53 -10.61 11.56 19.64
N LEU A 54 -10.39 11.94 18.38
CA LEU A 54 -9.48 13.03 18.02
C LEU A 54 -9.96 14.36 18.59
N ALA A 55 -11.24 14.68 18.42
CA ALA A 55 -11.83 15.90 18.96
C ALA A 55 -11.76 15.94 20.51
N TRP A 56 -12.01 14.81 21.20
CA TRP A 56 -11.86 14.72 22.65
C TRP A 56 -10.43 14.97 23.13
N CYS A 57 -9.43 14.58 22.32
CA CYS A 57 -8.03 14.86 22.61
C CYS A 57 -7.56 16.27 22.21
N GLY A 58 -8.46 17.10 21.69
CA GLY A 58 -8.11 18.44 21.19
C GLY A 58 -7.27 18.44 19.92
N ILE A 59 -7.30 17.34 19.15
CA ILE A 59 -6.64 17.22 17.85
C ILE A 59 -7.58 17.76 16.78
N GLU A 60 -7.26 18.95 16.29
CA GLU A 60 -8.03 19.60 15.23
C GLU A 60 -7.55 19.13 13.86
N ILE A 61 -8.50 18.75 13.00
CA ILE A 61 -8.26 18.35 11.62
C ILE A 61 -8.48 19.57 10.73
N ASP A 62 -7.45 19.94 9.97
CA ASP A 62 -7.52 21.09 9.05
C ASP A 62 -8.13 20.69 7.71
N GLU A 63 -7.90 19.42 7.30
CA GLU A 63 -8.37 18.87 6.03
C GLU A 63 -8.67 17.38 6.20
N GLY A 64 -9.69 16.85 5.51
CA GLY A 64 -9.96 15.42 5.56
C GLY A 64 -11.44 15.05 5.65
N VAL A 65 -11.70 13.82 6.07
CA VAL A 65 -13.06 13.32 6.26
C VAL A 65 -13.79 14.15 7.31
N GLY A 66 -14.98 14.62 6.96
CA GLY A 66 -15.83 15.44 7.82
C GLY A 66 -15.53 16.95 7.78
N VAL A 67 -14.38 17.36 7.29
CA VAL A 67 -13.96 18.76 7.16
C VAL A 67 -13.97 19.19 5.68
N GLY A 68 -13.55 18.33 4.78
CA GLY A 68 -13.32 18.65 3.36
C GLY A 68 -11.92 19.17 3.11
N GLY A 69 -11.71 19.78 1.95
CA GLY A 69 -10.44 20.37 1.54
C GLY A 69 -10.12 20.14 0.07
N PRO A 70 -8.97 20.64 -0.43
CA PRO A 70 -8.62 20.64 -1.85
C PRO A 70 -8.27 19.26 -2.42
N HIS A 71 -7.88 18.29 -1.58
CA HIS A 71 -7.39 16.99 -2.03
C HIS A 71 -8.45 15.86 -1.92
N ALA A 72 -9.73 16.24 -1.76
CA ALA A 72 -10.83 15.25 -1.71
C ALA A 72 -10.85 14.33 -2.95
N PRO A 73 -11.36 13.08 -2.79
CA PRO A 73 -11.91 12.46 -1.60
C PRO A 73 -10.85 11.94 -0.63
N TYR A 74 -11.20 11.81 0.67
CA TYR A 74 -10.27 11.40 1.73
C TYR A 74 -10.48 9.96 2.22
N ARG A 75 -11.38 9.20 1.58
CA ARG A 75 -11.48 7.75 1.76
C ARG A 75 -10.82 7.06 0.58
N GLN A 76 -9.92 6.14 0.86
CA GLN A 76 -9.20 5.42 -0.20
C GLN A 76 -10.14 4.59 -1.08
N SER A 77 -11.23 4.05 -0.53
CA SER A 77 -12.26 3.35 -1.31
C SER A 77 -12.94 4.22 -2.38
N GLU A 78 -12.94 5.53 -2.22
CA GLU A 78 -13.51 6.51 -3.17
C GLU A 78 -12.51 6.92 -4.27
N ARG A 79 -11.23 6.48 -4.19
CA ARG A 79 -10.13 6.84 -5.10
C ARG A 79 -9.68 5.69 -6.01
N ARG A 80 -10.48 4.65 -6.18
CA ARG A 80 -10.12 3.39 -6.88
C ARG A 80 -9.55 3.59 -8.27
N GLU A 81 -10.22 4.41 -9.09
CA GLU A 81 -9.80 4.68 -10.48
C GLU A 81 -8.42 5.35 -10.53
N LEU A 82 -8.14 6.21 -9.58
CA LEU A 82 -6.86 6.89 -9.47
C LEU A 82 -5.73 5.88 -9.22
N TYR A 83 -5.90 4.97 -8.29
CA TYR A 83 -4.88 3.94 -8.00
C TYR A 83 -4.64 3.01 -9.19
N LEU A 84 -5.70 2.64 -9.92
CA LEU A 84 -5.56 1.83 -11.14
C LEU A 84 -4.75 2.56 -12.22
N GLN A 85 -4.94 3.87 -12.37
CA GLN A 85 -4.16 4.67 -13.32
C GLN A 85 -2.67 4.66 -12.96
N TYR A 86 -2.31 4.87 -11.70
CA TYR A 86 -0.93 4.82 -11.22
C TYR A 86 -0.33 3.41 -11.32
N ALA A 87 -1.08 2.37 -10.98
CA ALA A 87 -0.63 0.99 -11.14
C ALA A 87 -0.28 0.67 -12.60
N ARG A 88 -1.15 1.07 -13.54
CA ARG A 88 -0.92 0.92 -14.98
C ARG A 88 0.25 1.78 -15.49
N GLN A 89 0.42 2.96 -14.95
CA GLN A 89 1.57 3.81 -15.27
C GLN A 89 2.87 3.13 -14.88
N LEU A 90 2.98 2.61 -13.66
CA LEU A 90 4.17 1.88 -13.21
C LEU A 90 4.48 0.68 -14.08
N VAL A 91 3.46 -0.02 -14.60
CA VAL A 91 3.68 -1.14 -15.54
C VAL A 91 4.21 -0.61 -16.89
N ARG A 92 3.64 0.46 -17.44
CA ARG A 92 4.13 1.07 -18.70
C ARG A 92 5.56 1.56 -18.57
N ASP A 93 5.91 2.12 -17.42
CA ASP A 93 7.23 2.70 -17.15
C ASP A 93 8.26 1.64 -16.75
N GLY A 94 7.86 0.35 -16.64
CA GLY A 94 8.73 -0.77 -16.34
C GLY A 94 9.08 -0.94 -14.85
N TRP A 95 8.44 -0.17 -13.95
CA TRP A 95 8.61 -0.25 -12.50
C TRP A 95 7.69 -1.26 -11.84
N ALA A 96 6.73 -1.81 -12.58
CA ALA A 96 5.83 -2.86 -12.12
C ALA A 96 5.52 -3.84 -13.25
N TYR A 97 4.85 -4.93 -12.91
CA TYR A 97 4.46 -5.96 -13.86
C TYR A 97 3.19 -6.68 -13.40
N TYR A 98 2.47 -7.29 -14.35
CA TYR A 98 1.33 -8.16 -14.04
C TYR A 98 1.81 -9.54 -13.60
N ALA A 99 1.15 -10.11 -12.60
CA ALA A 99 1.33 -11.48 -12.15
C ALA A 99 -0.03 -12.18 -12.05
N PHE A 100 -0.08 -13.42 -12.52
CA PHE A 100 -1.28 -14.24 -12.64
C PHE A 100 -1.24 -15.50 -11.77
N ASP A 101 -0.21 -15.63 -10.94
CA ASP A 101 -0.07 -16.77 -10.03
C ASP A 101 -1.23 -16.81 -9.03
N THR A 102 -1.85 -17.98 -8.86
CA THR A 102 -2.92 -18.19 -7.89
C THR A 102 -2.38 -18.31 -6.46
N ALA A 103 -3.27 -18.17 -5.48
CA ALA A 103 -2.91 -18.36 -4.08
C ALA A 103 -2.41 -19.79 -3.82
N GLU A 104 -3.03 -20.79 -4.48
CA GLU A 104 -2.68 -22.21 -4.40
C GLU A 104 -1.28 -22.49 -4.97
N GLU A 105 -0.94 -21.92 -6.12
CA GLU A 105 0.37 -22.03 -6.74
C GLU A 105 1.46 -21.41 -5.85
N LEU A 106 1.21 -20.21 -5.31
CA LEU A 106 2.15 -19.55 -4.40
C LEU A 106 2.32 -20.32 -3.10
N GLU A 107 1.26 -20.95 -2.58
CA GLU A 107 1.34 -21.78 -1.39
C GLU A 107 2.11 -23.08 -1.65
N ALA A 108 1.97 -23.67 -2.83
CA ALA A 108 2.78 -24.82 -3.23
C ALA A 108 4.27 -24.47 -3.30
N LEU A 109 4.62 -23.32 -3.87
CA LEU A 109 6.00 -22.81 -3.92
C LEU A 109 6.59 -22.54 -2.53
N ARG A 110 5.79 -22.02 -1.60
CA ARG A 110 6.22 -21.81 -0.19
C ARG A 110 6.53 -23.15 0.47
N ARG A 111 5.62 -24.12 0.38
CA ARG A 111 5.83 -25.45 0.97
C ARG A 111 7.03 -26.18 0.38
N ASP A 112 7.25 -26.05 -0.93
CA ASP A 112 8.40 -26.63 -1.59
C ASP A 112 9.72 -26.01 -1.08
N ALA A 113 9.77 -24.67 -0.95
CA ALA A 113 10.93 -23.98 -0.36
C ALA A 113 11.16 -24.38 1.11
N GLU A 114 10.11 -24.41 1.91
CA GLU A 114 10.19 -24.83 3.32
C GLU A 114 10.71 -26.26 3.48
N SER A 115 10.33 -27.17 2.56
CA SER A 115 10.83 -28.57 2.57
C SER A 115 12.33 -28.65 2.37
N ARG A 116 12.94 -27.64 1.74
CA ARG A 116 14.38 -27.49 1.55
C ARG A 116 15.07 -26.65 2.64
N GLY A 117 14.32 -26.17 3.62
CA GLY A 117 14.83 -25.26 4.67
C GLY A 117 15.05 -23.83 4.19
N GLU A 118 14.39 -23.42 3.10
CA GLU A 118 14.48 -22.11 2.46
C GLU A 118 13.22 -21.29 2.73
N ALA A 119 13.35 -19.95 2.78
CA ALA A 119 12.20 -19.05 2.79
C ALA A 119 11.86 -18.65 1.36
N PHE A 120 10.60 -18.84 0.94
CA PHE A 120 10.13 -18.35 -0.35
C PHE A 120 9.94 -16.83 -0.31
N ALA A 121 10.61 -16.13 -1.22
CA ALA A 121 10.42 -14.70 -1.47
C ALA A 121 10.05 -14.48 -2.94
N TYR A 122 8.97 -13.74 -3.18
CA TYR A 122 8.57 -13.36 -4.53
C TYR A 122 9.42 -12.15 -4.97
N ASN A 123 10.56 -12.38 -5.59
CA ASN A 123 11.57 -11.37 -5.90
C ASN A 123 12.19 -11.57 -7.30
N TYR A 124 13.25 -10.85 -7.60
CA TYR A 124 13.97 -10.89 -8.87
C TYR A 124 14.42 -12.32 -9.26
N ALA A 125 14.72 -13.20 -8.31
CA ALA A 125 15.21 -14.55 -8.60
C ALA A 125 14.12 -15.49 -9.13
N VAL A 126 12.86 -15.22 -8.82
CA VAL A 126 11.73 -16.08 -9.17
C VAL A 126 10.77 -15.48 -10.20
N ARG A 127 10.59 -14.15 -10.24
CA ARG A 127 9.59 -13.47 -11.08
C ARG A 127 9.66 -13.80 -12.57
N GLY A 128 10.85 -14.09 -13.10
CA GLY A 128 11.06 -14.49 -14.50
C GLY A 128 10.71 -15.94 -14.82
N ARG A 129 10.31 -16.74 -13.82
CA ARG A 129 9.92 -18.16 -13.96
C ARG A 129 8.46 -18.41 -13.58
N LEU A 130 7.78 -17.39 -13.10
CA LEU A 130 6.40 -17.45 -12.66
C LEU A 130 5.45 -16.88 -13.73
N ALA A 131 4.14 -16.99 -13.52
CA ALA A 131 3.13 -16.53 -14.46
C ALA A 131 3.04 -14.98 -14.48
N THR A 132 4.07 -14.32 -14.95
CA THR A 132 4.21 -12.87 -14.96
C THR A 132 4.28 -12.29 -16.37
N SER A 133 3.96 -11.01 -16.53
CA SER A 133 4.17 -10.29 -17.80
C SER A 133 5.64 -10.09 -18.17
N LEU A 134 6.57 -10.46 -17.30
CA LEU A 134 8.01 -10.50 -17.59
C LEU A 134 8.45 -11.83 -18.20
N ALA A 135 7.68 -12.89 -18.00
CA ALA A 135 7.98 -14.25 -18.48
C ALA A 135 7.07 -14.69 -19.63
N LEU A 136 5.82 -14.22 -19.64
CA LEU A 136 4.82 -14.57 -20.65
C LEU A 136 4.93 -13.67 -21.89
N PRO A 137 4.58 -14.19 -23.09
CA PRO A 137 4.43 -13.37 -24.28
C PRO A 137 3.36 -12.28 -24.09
N ALA A 138 3.55 -11.09 -24.68
CA ALA A 138 2.63 -9.97 -24.55
C ALA A 138 1.17 -10.34 -24.97
N GLU A 139 1.03 -11.10 -26.04
CA GLU A 139 -0.27 -11.58 -26.54
C GLU A 139 -0.99 -12.45 -25.50
N GLU A 140 -0.25 -13.30 -24.77
CA GLU A 140 -0.84 -14.13 -23.70
C GLU A 140 -1.27 -13.27 -22.50
N VAL A 141 -0.49 -12.26 -22.13
CA VAL A 141 -0.84 -11.30 -21.07
C VAL A 141 -2.14 -10.56 -21.42
N GLU A 142 -2.25 -10.05 -22.64
CA GLU A 142 -3.44 -9.35 -23.13
C GLU A 142 -4.65 -10.30 -23.18
N ALA A 143 -4.46 -11.53 -23.66
CA ALA A 143 -5.52 -12.54 -23.71
C ALA A 143 -6.03 -12.91 -22.32
N ARG A 144 -5.17 -13.07 -21.31
CA ARG A 144 -5.55 -13.31 -19.93
C ARG A 144 -6.36 -12.17 -19.33
N ILE A 145 -5.91 -10.93 -19.51
CA ILE A 145 -6.62 -9.74 -19.04
C ILE A 145 -7.99 -9.63 -19.74
N ALA A 146 -8.05 -9.82 -21.06
CA ALA A 146 -9.29 -9.73 -21.83
C ALA A 146 -10.30 -10.84 -21.47
N ARG A 147 -9.83 -12.03 -21.13
CA ARG A 147 -10.63 -13.18 -20.66
C ARG A 147 -11.18 -12.99 -19.25
N GLY A 148 -10.64 -12.04 -18.49
CA GLY A 148 -11.03 -11.75 -17.11
C GLY A 148 -10.32 -12.61 -16.06
N ASP A 149 -9.16 -13.18 -16.39
CA ASP A 149 -8.33 -13.86 -15.40
C ASP A 149 -7.97 -12.89 -14.28
N GLN A 150 -7.87 -13.39 -13.05
CA GLN A 150 -7.41 -12.57 -11.94
C GLN A 150 -5.92 -12.26 -12.08
N TRP A 151 -5.55 -11.03 -11.81
CA TRP A 151 -4.19 -10.57 -11.83
C TRP A 151 -3.90 -9.60 -10.69
N VAL A 152 -2.64 -9.48 -10.36
CA VAL A 152 -2.13 -8.43 -9.48
C VAL A 152 -1.04 -7.65 -10.20
N VAL A 153 -0.87 -6.38 -9.83
CA VAL A 153 0.32 -5.62 -10.19
C VAL A 153 1.33 -5.74 -9.06
N ARG A 154 2.55 -6.13 -9.38
CA ARG A 154 3.66 -6.19 -8.43
C ARG A 154 4.70 -5.15 -8.76
N PHE A 155 5.28 -4.55 -7.72
CA PHE A 155 6.44 -3.68 -7.86
C PHE A 155 7.64 -4.52 -8.37
N ARG A 156 8.33 -4.00 -9.36
CA ARG A 156 9.56 -4.60 -9.88
C ARG A 156 10.73 -4.05 -9.09
N THR A 157 11.03 -4.68 -7.96
CA THR A 157 12.15 -4.27 -7.11
C THR A 157 13.46 -4.39 -7.89
N PRO A 158 14.31 -3.33 -7.94
CA PRO A 158 15.63 -3.39 -8.55
C PRO A 158 16.49 -4.49 -7.95
N GLU A 159 17.40 -5.03 -8.77
CA GLU A 159 18.28 -6.10 -8.34
C GLU A 159 19.54 -5.53 -7.70
N ASN A 160 19.79 -5.85 -6.44
CA ASN A 160 21.03 -5.53 -5.73
C ASN A 160 21.46 -4.05 -5.81
N GLU A 161 20.50 -3.15 -5.68
CA GLU A 161 20.76 -1.72 -5.57
C GLU A 161 20.76 -1.28 -4.11
N ILE A 162 21.51 -0.25 -3.77
CA ILE A 162 21.49 0.38 -2.44
C ILE A 162 20.58 1.61 -2.51
N VAL A 163 19.49 1.56 -1.75
CA VAL A 163 18.62 2.71 -1.52
C VAL A 163 19.07 3.43 -0.26
N GLN A 164 19.42 4.69 -0.41
CA GLN A 164 19.81 5.55 0.71
C GLN A 164 18.69 6.54 1.03
N MET A 165 18.41 6.74 2.30
CA MET A 165 17.46 7.73 2.76
C MET A 165 17.94 8.40 4.05
N HIS A 166 17.58 9.64 4.22
CA HIS A 166 17.82 10.38 5.46
C HIS A 166 16.55 10.38 6.31
N ASP A 167 16.55 9.57 7.37
CA ASP A 167 15.44 9.52 8.33
C ASP A 167 15.66 10.58 9.41
N LEU A 168 14.63 11.35 9.74
CA LEU A 168 14.71 12.44 10.72
C LEU A 168 15.07 11.98 12.14
N ILE A 169 14.85 10.70 12.44
CA ILE A 169 15.08 10.13 13.77
C ILE A 169 16.33 9.25 13.76
N ARG A 170 16.51 8.42 12.70
CA ARG A 170 17.58 7.42 12.61
C ARG A 170 18.82 7.92 11.87
N GLY A 171 18.73 9.08 11.19
CA GLY A 171 19.78 9.59 10.32
C GLY A 171 19.87 8.83 9.01
N GLU A 172 21.09 8.54 8.55
CA GLU A 172 21.31 7.82 7.30
C GLU A 172 20.89 6.35 7.42
N VAL A 173 20.00 5.91 6.53
CA VAL A 173 19.52 4.53 6.42
C VAL A 173 19.80 4.01 5.03
N GLU A 174 20.42 2.84 4.95
CA GLU A 174 20.71 2.14 3.72
C GLU A 174 19.97 0.79 3.67
N VAL A 175 19.34 0.49 2.54
CA VAL A 175 18.67 -0.79 2.31
C VAL A 175 19.12 -1.37 1.00
N ASN A 176 19.60 -2.61 1.01
CA ASN A 176 19.87 -3.33 -0.22
C ASN A 176 18.59 -3.98 -0.74
N THR A 177 18.22 -3.65 -1.97
CA THR A 177 16.98 -4.12 -2.61
C THR A 177 16.92 -5.63 -2.81
N SER A 178 18.06 -6.33 -2.81
CA SER A 178 18.11 -7.79 -2.90
C SER A 178 17.43 -8.50 -1.72
N THR A 179 17.25 -7.81 -0.59
CA THR A 179 16.55 -8.33 0.59
C THR A 179 15.04 -8.14 0.54
N LEU A 180 14.55 -7.42 -0.47
CA LEU A 180 13.15 -7.06 -0.62
C LEU A 180 12.43 -8.02 -1.58
N ASP A 181 11.15 -8.23 -1.32
CA ASP A 181 10.23 -8.93 -2.21
C ASP A 181 9.46 -7.93 -3.11
N ASP A 182 8.98 -8.42 -4.25
CA ASP A 182 8.14 -7.66 -5.17
C ASP A 182 6.72 -7.54 -4.59
N LYS A 183 6.47 -6.44 -3.87
CA LYS A 183 5.20 -6.20 -3.19
C LYS A 183 4.03 -6.11 -4.16
N VAL A 184 2.89 -6.68 -3.80
CA VAL A 184 1.64 -6.46 -4.52
C VAL A 184 1.22 -5.00 -4.32
N LEU A 185 0.98 -4.30 -5.42
CA LEU A 185 0.53 -2.91 -5.44
C LEU A 185 -0.98 -2.80 -5.66
N TYR A 186 -1.53 -3.62 -6.55
CA TYR A 186 -2.94 -3.58 -6.95
C TYR A 186 -3.48 -4.99 -7.21
N LYS A 187 -4.76 -5.22 -6.88
CA LYS A 187 -5.45 -6.50 -7.09
C LYS A 187 -6.67 -6.29 -7.98
N SER A 188 -6.76 -7.03 -9.08
CA SER A 188 -7.91 -6.96 -9.99
C SER A 188 -9.19 -7.50 -9.35
N ALA A 189 -9.08 -8.53 -8.50
CA ALA A 189 -10.22 -9.17 -7.87
C ALA A 189 -11.08 -8.22 -7.01
N ASP A 190 -10.41 -7.35 -6.26
CA ASP A 190 -11.08 -6.39 -5.36
C ASP A 190 -11.23 -5.01 -6.02
N ALA A 191 -10.58 -4.79 -7.16
CA ALA A 191 -10.39 -3.48 -7.79
C ALA A 191 -9.83 -2.44 -6.80
N LEU A 192 -8.88 -2.87 -5.95
CA LEU A 192 -8.32 -2.07 -4.87
C LEU A 192 -6.78 -2.13 -4.85
N PRO A 193 -6.14 -1.04 -4.47
CA PRO A 193 -4.72 -1.01 -4.19
C PRO A 193 -4.43 -1.74 -2.88
N THR A 194 -3.17 -2.14 -2.71
CA THR A 194 -2.66 -2.42 -1.37
C THR A 194 -2.15 -1.14 -0.71
N TYR A 195 -1.86 -1.21 0.58
CA TYR A 195 -1.23 -0.12 1.32
C TYR A 195 0.01 0.44 0.60
N HIS A 196 0.84 -0.43 0.00
CA HIS A 196 2.10 -0.06 -0.67
C HIS A 196 1.93 0.87 -1.87
N LEU A 197 0.78 0.88 -2.52
CA LEU A 197 0.48 1.82 -3.60
C LEU A 197 -0.34 3.00 -3.08
N ALA A 198 -1.36 2.72 -2.29
CA ALA A 198 -2.34 3.72 -1.88
C ALA A 198 -1.70 4.87 -1.11
N ASN A 199 -0.88 4.57 -0.09
CA ASN A 199 -0.26 5.61 0.72
C ASN A 199 0.69 6.50 -0.10
N ILE A 200 1.52 5.92 -0.98
CA ILE A 200 2.47 6.70 -1.79
C ILE A 200 1.74 7.62 -2.78
N VAL A 201 0.70 7.10 -3.46
CA VAL A 201 -0.11 7.90 -4.38
C VAL A 201 -0.81 9.04 -3.65
N ASP A 202 -1.39 8.73 -2.49
CA ASP A 202 -2.10 9.74 -1.70
C ASP A 202 -1.15 10.78 -1.10
N ASP A 203 -0.03 10.36 -0.55
CA ASP A 203 0.97 11.27 0.01
C ASP A 203 1.52 12.23 -1.06
N HIS A 204 1.78 11.70 -2.28
CA HIS A 204 2.18 12.54 -3.41
C HIS A 204 1.11 13.55 -3.81
N LEU A 205 -0.14 13.10 -3.96
CA LEU A 205 -1.24 13.95 -4.43
C LEU A 205 -1.79 14.90 -3.37
N MET A 206 -1.62 14.56 -2.10
CA MET A 206 -1.99 15.40 -0.96
C MET A 206 -0.82 16.27 -0.47
N GLU A 207 0.29 16.26 -1.22
CA GLU A 207 1.48 17.08 -0.93
C GLU A 207 2.00 16.88 0.50
N ILE A 208 2.02 15.62 0.97
CA ILE A 208 2.54 15.25 2.29
C ILE A 208 4.08 15.20 2.23
N PRO A 209 4.80 16.16 2.83
CA PRO A 209 6.26 16.21 2.73
C PRO A 209 6.99 15.36 3.78
N HIS A 210 6.29 14.98 4.87
CA HIS A 210 6.90 14.28 6.03
C HIS A 210 5.92 13.28 6.66
#